data_22a858927f1d291fab0c5459f85e3127
#
_entry.id   22a858927f1d291fab0c5459f85e3127
#
_cell.length_a   1.000
_cell.length_b   1.000
_cell.length_c   1.000
_cell.angle_alpha   90.00
_cell.angle_beta   90.00
_cell.angle_gamma   90.00
#
_symmetry.space_group_name_H-M   'P 1'
#
loop_
_entity.id
_entity.type
_entity.pdbx_description
1 polymer ?
#
loop_
_entity_poly.entity_id
_entity_poly.type
_entity_poly.pdbx_seq_one_letter_code
_entity_poly.pdbx_strand_id
1 'polypeptide(L)'
;MSEATWDVHDGAIVERPRNVRKHPLLNRIYERHDERIAQQLPPGRTLELAFGQHMHPRADIGLEGWPSNAETVRNPALAGDARALPFDDDTFDAVIGRRFLHHVPPADRPDILRETARVLRPGGRIALLEGTPGLYRKLTKGAAFRLGLLEEDTDIYGHLSADAVTDLVSDSFDVVEKQALGSPLMLASISQSDASARLLALYERTQFVKWWTFVVGEHPEGAVPA
;
A
#
# COMPACT_ATOMS: atom_id res chain seq x y z
N MET A 1 -14.68 -19.32 -16.57
CA MET A 1 -14.17 -18.76 -15.32
C MET A 1 -12.71 -19.18 -15.26
N SER A 2 -11.81 -18.29 -15.64
CA SER A 2 -10.37 -18.50 -15.53
C SER A 2 -10.04 -18.35 -14.04
N GLU A 3 -9.58 -19.41 -13.41
CA GLU A 3 -8.93 -19.32 -12.10
C GLU A 3 -7.72 -18.42 -12.28
N ALA A 4 -7.83 -17.18 -11.82
CA ALA A 4 -6.70 -16.29 -11.67
C ALA A 4 -5.89 -16.80 -10.48
N THR A 5 -5.18 -17.89 -10.70
CA THR A 5 -4.12 -18.30 -9.79
C THR A 5 -2.99 -17.29 -9.93
N TRP A 6 -3.05 -16.24 -9.10
CA TRP A 6 -1.84 -15.58 -8.71
C TRP A 6 -1.01 -16.66 -8.03
N ASP A 7 0.04 -17.09 -8.69
CA ASP A 7 0.99 -18.05 -8.14
C ASP A 7 1.85 -17.33 -7.10
N VAL A 8 1.15 -16.84 -6.10
CA VAL A 8 1.72 -16.18 -4.94
C VAL A 8 1.89 -17.26 -3.93
N HIS A 9 3.12 -17.57 -3.60
CA HIS A 9 3.54 -18.49 -2.56
C HIS A 9 2.41 -18.86 -1.61
N ASP A 10 1.89 -20.11 -1.76
CA ASP A 10 0.90 -20.78 -0.93
C ASP A 10 0.72 -20.13 0.45
N GLY A 11 -0.27 -19.28 0.62
CA GLY A 11 -0.75 -18.84 1.95
C GLY A 11 0.29 -18.44 3.02
N ALA A 12 1.56 -18.79 2.82
CA ALA A 12 2.64 -18.62 3.80
C ALA A 12 2.85 -17.17 4.23
N ILE A 13 2.54 -16.20 3.34
CA ILE A 13 2.56 -14.77 3.68
C ILE A 13 1.39 -14.40 4.58
N VAL A 14 0.27 -15.11 4.47
CA VAL A 14 -0.98 -14.86 5.20
C VAL A 14 -0.97 -15.53 6.58
N GLU A 15 -0.36 -16.71 6.70
CA GLU A 15 -0.42 -17.50 7.94
C GLU A 15 0.45 -16.98 9.08
N ARG A 16 1.38 -16.07 8.80
CA ARG A 16 2.17 -15.43 9.85
C ARG A 16 1.78 -13.97 9.99
N PRO A 17 0.77 -13.65 10.81
CA PRO A 17 0.47 -12.27 11.14
C PRO A 17 1.69 -11.68 11.83
N ARG A 18 2.54 -11.00 11.07
CA ARG A 18 3.49 -10.06 11.69
C ARG A 18 2.63 -9.03 12.39
N ASN A 19 2.49 -9.22 13.68
CA ASN A 19 1.72 -8.31 14.50
C ASN A 19 2.51 -7.00 14.63
N VAL A 20 2.79 -6.39 13.48
CA VAL A 20 3.58 -5.17 13.31
C VAL A 20 2.96 -4.05 14.13
N ARG A 21 1.63 -4.08 14.27
CA ARG A 21 0.91 -3.13 15.11
C ARG A 21 1.08 -3.38 16.62
N LYS A 22 1.64 -4.51 17.04
CA LYS A 22 2.01 -4.70 18.46
C LYS A 22 3.25 -3.90 18.87
N HIS A 23 4.07 -3.45 17.91
CA HIS A 23 5.23 -2.63 18.22
C HIS A 23 4.81 -1.15 18.24
N PRO A 24 4.86 -0.43 19.39
CA PRO A 24 4.31 0.93 19.52
C PRO A 24 4.86 1.91 18.50
N LEU A 25 6.15 1.79 18.17
CA LEU A 25 6.81 2.66 17.22
C LEU A 25 6.40 2.40 15.78
N LEU A 26 6.29 1.13 15.39
CA LEU A 26 5.81 0.76 14.06
C LEU A 26 4.34 1.16 13.89
N ASN A 27 3.52 0.98 14.91
CA ASN A 27 2.13 1.42 14.88
C ASN A 27 2.02 2.93 14.63
N ARG A 28 2.82 3.75 15.33
CA ARG A 28 2.84 5.21 15.10
C ARG A 28 3.25 5.59 13.68
N ILE A 29 4.18 4.86 13.07
CA ILE A 29 4.56 5.10 11.66
C ILE A 29 3.38 4.78 10.73
N TYR A 30 2.71 3.66 10.94
CA TYR A 30 1.53 3.30 10.14
C TYR A 30 0.38 4.28 10.34
N GLU A 31 0.11 4.73 11.56
CA GLU A 31 -0.89 5.75 11.86
C GLU A 31 -0.61 7.05 11.08
N ARG A 32 0.64 7.49 11.01
CA ARG A 32 1.01 8.67 10.21
C ARG A 32 0.85 8.46 8.71
N HIS A 33 1.15 7.27 8.22
CA HIS A 33 0.87 6.95 6.82
C HIS A 33 -0.63 6.99 6.55
N ASP A 34 -1.43 6.42 7.46
CA ASP A 34 -2.88 6.43 7.35
C ASP A 34 -3.43 7.88 7.43
N GLU A 35 -2.94 8.71 8.35
CA GLU A 35 -3.27 10.13 8.44
C GLU A 35 -2.91 10.88 7.14
N ARG A 36 -1.73 10.61 6.58
CA ARG A 36 -1.28 11.25 5.34
C ARG A 36 -2.17 10.88 4.16
N ILE A 37 -2.53 9.62 4.04
CA ILE A 37 -3.50 9.15 3.04
C ILE A 37 -4.84 9.86 3.25
N ALA A 38 -5.39 9.84 4.47
CA ALA A 38 -6.69 10.42 4.79
C ALA A 38 -6.80 11.91 4.43
N GLN A 39 -5.70 12.68 4.55
CA GLN A 39 -5.66 14.10 4.19
C GLN A 39 -5.84 14.37 2.69
N GLN A 40 -5.57 13.39 1.84
CA GLN A 40 -5.64 13.54 0.38
C GLN A 40 -6.94 12.97 -0.22
N LEU A 41 -7.68 12.21 0.56
CA LEU A 41 -8.92 11.61 0.08
C LEU A 41 -10.08 12.62 0.11
N PRO A 42 -10.86 12.74 -0.96
CA PRO A 42 -12.12 13.47 -0.92
C PRO A 42 -13.09 12.82 0.09
N PRO A 43 -14.10 13.55 0.54
CA PRO A 43 -15.21 12.95 1.28
C PRO A 43 -15.98 12.01 0.37
N GLY A 44 -16.57 10.94 0.93
CA GLY A 44 -17.41 10.00 0.20
C GLY A 44 -16.97 8.56 0.40
N ARG A 45 -17.39 7.70 -0.52
CA ARG A 45 -17.21 6.25 -0.45
C ARG A 45 -15.79 5.85 -0.87
N THR A 46 -15.12 5.09 0.00
CA THR A 46 -13.72 4.72 -0.18
C THR A 46 -13.56 3.21 -0.25
N LEU A 47 -12.88 2.74 -1.31
CA LEU A 47 -12.42 1.35 -1.47
C LEU A 47 -10.95 1.24 -1.06
N GLU A 48 -10.58 0.15 -0.40
CA GLU A 48 -9.17 -0.22 -0.23
C GLU A 48 -8.85 -1.54 -0.92
N LEU A 49 -7.78 -1.52 -1.73
CA LEU A 49 -7.26 -2.68 -2.44
C LEU A 49 -6.15 -3.35 -1.62
N ALA A 50 -6.19 -4.68 -1.55
CA ALA A 50 -5.17 -5.52 -0.93
C ALA A 50 -4.78 -5.04 0.48
N PHE A 51 -5.78 -4.87 1.33
CA PHE A 51 -5.63 -4.32 2.69
C PHE A 51 -4.89 -5.26 3.66
N GLY A 52 -4.68 -6.52 3.29
CA GLY A 52 -4.06 -7.53 4.14
C GLY A 52 -4.89 -7.80 5.39
N GLN A 53 -4.30 -7.59 6.58
CA GLN A 53 -4.99 -7.85 7.84
C GLN A 53 -5.59 -6.59 8.50
N HIS A 54 -5.38 -5.42 7.91
CA HIS A 54 -5.79 -4.15 8.52
C HIS A 54 -6.24 -3.15 7.45
N MET A 55 -7.53 -2.94 7.39
CA MET A 55 -8.09 -1.88 6.54
C MET A 55 -7.75 -0.49 7.09
N HIS A 56 -7.60 0.45 6.17
CA HIS A 56 -7.46 1.87 6.49
C HIS A 56 -8.73 2.39 7.18
N PRO A 57 -8.62 3.26 8.21
CA PRO A 57 -9.80 3.77 8.93
C PRO A 57 -10.83 4.50 8.06
N ARG A 58 -10.43 5.02 6.90
CA ARG A 58 -11.30 5.69 5.94
C ARG A 58 -11.91 4.76 4.89
N ALA A 59 -11.50 3.49 4.83
CA ALA A 59 -12.06 2.55 3.88
C ALA A 59 -13.45 2.07 4.34
N ASP A 60 -14.45 2.22 3.48
CA ASP A 60 -15.81 1.70 3.70
C ASP A 60 -15.91 0.24 3.31
N ILE A 61 -15.15 -0.16 2.29
CA ILE A 61 -15.11 -1.54 1.79
C ILE A 61 -13.68 -1.89 1.36
N GLY A 62 -13.30 -3.15 1.52
CA GLY A 62 -12.03 -3.69 1.07
C GLY A 62 -12.18 -4.77 0.00
N LEU A 63 -11.21 -4.86 -0.90
CA LEU A 63 -11.04 -5.99 -1.80
C LEU A 63 -9.69 -6.64 -1.56
N GLU A 64 -9.67 -7.94 -1.37
CA GLU A 64 -8.48 -8.70 -1.06
C GLU A 64 -8.37 -9.92 -1.97
N GLY A 65 -7.16 -10.20 -2.46
CA GLY A 65 -6.91 -11.37 -3.30
C GLY A 65 -7.03 -12.70 -2.54
N TRP A 66 -6.82 -12.67 -1.21
CA TRP A 66 -6.94 -13.85 -0.36
C TRP A 66 -8.20 -13.82 0.50
N PRO A 67 -9.10 -14.80 0.31
CA PRO A 67 -10.35 -14.89 1.07
C PRO A 67 -10.14 -14.88 2.60
N SER A 68 -9.10 -15.55 3.10
CA SER A 68 -8.79 -15.58 4.53
C SER A 68 -8.52 -14.22 5.15
N ASN A 69 -7.95 -13.28 4.40
CA ASN A 69 -7.77 -11.91 4.88
C ASN A 69 -9.09 -11.15 4.94
N ALA A 70 -9.96 -11.34 3.94
CA ALA A 70 -11.27 -10.68 3.92
C ALA A 70 -12.14 -11.04 5.13
N GLU A 71 -11.98 -12.25 5.67
CA GLU A 71 -12.71 -12.73 6.85
C GLU A 71 -12.20 -12.14 8.17
N THR A 72 -11.00 -11.54 8.19
CA THR A 72 -10.37 -11.06 9.44
C THR A 72 -10.76 -9.65 9.85
N VAL A 73 -11.35 -8.86 8.94
CA VAL A 73 -11.69 -7.46 9.17
C VAL A 73 -13.16 -7.27 9.56
N ARG A 74 -13.42 -6.19 10.28
CA ARG A 74 -14.80 -5.86 10.72
C ARG A 74 -15.61 -5.11 9.67
N ASN A 75 -14.92 -4.39 8.79
CA ASN A 75 -15.57 -3.64 7.71
C ASN A 75 -15.96 -4.61 6.58
N PRO A 76 -16.94 -4.24 5.75
CA PRO A 76 -17.26 -5.02 4.57
C PRO A 76 -16.01 -5.27 3.73
N ALA A 77 -15.76 -6.53 3.40
CA ALA A 77 -14.63 -6.94 2.61
C ALA A 77 -15.04 -8.05 1.64
N LEU A 78 -14.46 -8.02 0.44
CA LEU A 78 -14.68 -9.00 -0.60
C LEU A 78 -13.36 -9.68 -0.96
N ALA A 79 -13.43 -10.96 -1.27
CA ALA A 79 -12.35 -11.64 -1.97
C ALA A 79 -12.55 -11.45 -3.47
N GLY A 80 -11.51 -11.01 -4.18
CA GLY A 80 -11.61 -10.76 -5.61
C GLY A 80 -10.31 -10.34 -6.27
N ASP A 81 -10.36 -10.23 -7.58
CA ASP A 81 -9.23 -9.81 -8.41
C ASP A 81 -9.30 -8.29 -8.67
N ALA A 82 -8.24 -7.57 -8.32
CA ALA A 82 -8.17 -6.13 -8.55
C ALA A 82 -8.10 -5.74 -10.04
N ARG A 83 -7.85 -6.71 -10.94
CA ARG A 83 -7.89 -6.52 -12.40
C ARG A 83 -9.31 -6.56 -12.96
N ALA A 84 -10.29 -6.96 -12.15
CA ALA A 84 -11.70 -7.05 -12.53
C ALA A 84 -12.55 -6.78 -11.28
N LEU A 85 -12.65 -5.51 -10.90
CA LEU A 85 -13.33 -5.08 -9.69
C LEU A 85 -14.85 -5.33 -9.78
N PRO A 86 -15.47 -6.01 -8.81
CA PRO A 86 -16.88 -6.36 -8.84
C PRO A 86 -17.78 -5.18 -8.43
N PHE A 87 -17.51 -4.01 -8.98
CA PHE A 87 -18.24 -2.77 -8.72
C PHE A 87 -18.61 -2.10 -10.03
N ASP A 88 -19.70 -1.36 -10.03
CA ASP A 88 -20.11 -0.53 -11.16
C ASP A 88 -19.14 0.64 -11.37
N ASP A 89 -19.16 1.24 -12.56
CA ASP A 89 -18.45 2.46 -12.88
C ASP A 89 -18.87 3.58 -11.92
N ASP A 90 -17.98 4.53 -11.67
CA ASP A 90 -18.26 5.72 -10.87
C ASP A 90 -18.82 5.43 -9.45
N THR A 91 -18.42 4.31 -8.85
CA THR A 91 -18.95 3.87 -7.54
C THR A 91 -18.29 4.57 -6.36
N PHE A 92 -17.00 4.90 -6.50
CA PHE A 92 -16.18 5.39 -5.38
C PHE A 92 -15.69 6.82 -5.59
N ASP A 93 -15.55 7.54 -4.48
CA ASP A 93 -14.93 8.86 -4.45
C ASP A 93 -13.42 8.74 -4.22
N ALA A 94 -12.98 7.64 -3.58
CA ALA A 94 -11.57 7.38 -3.35
C ALA A 94 -11.23 5.88 -3.42
N VAL A 95 -9.99 5.59 -3.84
CA VAL A 95 -9.38 4.26 -3.75
C VAL A 95 -8.03 4.38 -3.04
N ILE A 96 -7.76 3.45 -2.12
CA ILE A 96 -6.51 3.36 -1.37
C ILE A 96 -5.78 2.08 -1.78
N GLY A 97 -4.48 2.21 -2.04
CA GLY A 97 -3.59 1.07 -2.25
C GLY A 97 -2.33 1.21 -1.39
N ARG A 98 -2.12 0.28 -0.45
CA ARG A 98 -0.98 0.34 0.46
C ARG A 98 -0.11 -0.89 0.34
N ARG A 99 1.11 -0.72 -0.19
CA ARG A 99 2.14 -1.77 -0.18
C ARG A 99 1.68 -3.05 -0.88
N PHE A 100 1.03 -2.93 -2.02
CA PHE A 100 0.50 -4.09 -2.74
C PHE A 100 1.05 -4.25 -4.17
N LEU A 101 1.39 -3.14 -4.87
CA LEU A 101 1.86 -3.23 -6.26
C LEU A 101 3.15 -4.03 -6.43
N HIS A 102 3.99 -4.09 -5.40
CA HIS A 102 5.19 -4.93 -5.42
C HIS A 102 4.89 -6.44 -5.33
N HIS A 103 3.67 -6.82 -4.97
CA HIS A 103 3.19 -8.20 -5.03
C HIS A 103 2.48 -8.52 -6.35
N VAL A 104 2.24 -7.52 -7.20
CA VAL A 104 1.55 -7.66 -8.48
C VAL A 104 2.56 -7.84 -9.61
N PRO A 105 2.38 -8.83 -10.50
CA PRO A 105 3.19 -8.96 -11.71
C PRO A 105 3.22 -7.63 -12.49
N PRO A 106 4.39 -7.20 -13.00
CA PRO A 106 4.48 -5.92 -13.72
C PRO A 106 3.49 -5.76 -14.86
N ALA A 107 3.18 -6.85 -15.57
CA ALA A 107 2.24 -6.86 -16.69
C ALA A 107 0.78 -6.57 -16.28
N ASP A 108 0.41 -6.88 -15.02
CA ASP A 108 -0.96 -6.76 -14.53
C ASP A 108 -1.25 -5.41 -13.86
N ARG A 109 -0.20 -4.65 -13.52
CA ARG A 109 -0.35 -3.36 -12.82
C ARG A 109 -1.16 -2.32 -13.59
N PRO A 110 -0.97 -2.17 -14.93
CA PRO A 110 -1.81 -1.24 -15.71
C PRO A 110 -3.30 -1.61 -15.70
N ASP A 111 -3.62 -2.91 -15.70
CA ASP A 111 -5.00 -3.37 -15.68
C ASP A 111 -5.70 -3.01 -14.37
N ILE A 112 -4.99 -3.16 -13.23
CA ILE A 112 -5.49 -2.73 -11.92
C ILE A 112 -5.76 -1.24 -11.89
N LEU A 113 -4.88 -0.41 -12.47
CA LEU A 113 -5.09 1.04 -12.47
C LEU A 113 -6.23 1.46 -13.40
N ARG A 114 -6.42 0.77 -14.53
CA ARG A 114 -7.58 1.00 -15.41
C ARG A 114 -8.90 0.63 -14.71
N GLU A 115 -8.95 -0.52 -14.03
CA GLU A 115 -10.13 -0.90 -13.24
C GLU A 115 -10.37 0.07 -12.07
N THR A 116 -9.31 0.54 -11.44
CA THR A 116 -9.42 1.57 -10.40
C THR A 116 -9.99 2.88 -10.96
N ALA A 117 -9.55 3.30 -12.15
CA ALA A 117 -10.10 4.49 -12.81
C ALA A 117 -11.58 4.28 -13.17
N ARG A 118 -11.95 3.10 -13.67
CA ARG A 118 -13.35 2.79 -14.03
C ARG A 118 -14.29 2.91 -12.83
N VAL A 119 -13.91 2.43 -11.66
CA VAL A 119 -14.77 2.47 -10.48
C VAL A 119 -14.73 3.80 -9.72
N LEU A 120 -13.77 4.66 -10.03
CA LEU A 120 -13.69 6.01 -9.47
C LEU A 120 -14.55 6.99 -10.26
N ARG A 121 -15.26 7.84 -9.54
CA ARG A 121 -15.98 8.98 -10.15
C ARG A 121 -14.99 9.96 -10.75
N PRO A 122 -15.39 10.72 -11.78
CA PRO A 122 -14.63 11.89 -12.20
C PRO A 122 -14.32 12.82 -11.03
N GLY A 123 -13.08 13.27 -10.91
CA GLY A 123 -12.58 14.01 -9.74
C GLY A 123 -12.31 13.16 -8.50
N GLY A 124 -12.58 11.86 -8.53
CA GLY A 124 -12.20 10.91 -7.48
C GLY A 124 -10.70 10.68 -7.44
N ARG A 125 -10.18 10.17 -6.31
CA ARG A 125 -8.74 10.04 -6.11
C ARG A 125 -8.29 8.63 -5.77
N ILE A 126 -7.15 8.25 -6.36
CA ILE A 126 -6.37 7.11 -5.91
C ILE A 126 -5.19 7.59 -5.04
N ALA A 127 -4.99 6.98 -3.88
CA ALA A 127 -3.84 7.22 -3.01
C ALA A 127 -3.01 5.95 -2.86
N LEU A 128 -1.79 5.96 -3.41
CA LEU A 128 -0.86 4.84 -3.38
C LEU A 128 0.30 5.09 -2.43
N LEU A 129 0.60 4.12 -1.59
CA LEU A 129 1.77 4.11 -0.72
C LEU A 129 2.59 2.85 -0.97
N GLU A 130 3.75 2.98 -1.62
CA GLU A 130 4.61 1.86 -1.98
C GLU A 130 6.00 1.95 -1.36
N GLY A 131 6.61 0.78 -1.13
CA GLY A 131 8.00 0.72 -0.68
C GLY A 131 8.96 1.14 -1.78
N THR A 132 9.93 2.01 -1.46
CA THR A 132 10.94 2.47 -2.41
C THR A 132 12.16 1.55 -2.39
N PRO A 133 12.69 1.12 -3.55
CA PRO A 133 13.95 0.41 -3.61
C PRO A 133 15.12 1.33 -3.20
N GLY A 134 16.13 0.77 -2.54
CA GLY A 134 17.31 1.54 -2.18
C GLY A 134 18.40 0.68 -1.57
N LEU A 135 19.66 1.17 -1.67
CA LEU A 135 20.81 0.46 -1.11
C LEU A 135 20.68 0.25 0.40
N TYR A 136 20.22 1.28 1.11
CA TYR A 136 20.02 1.21 2.56
C TYR A 136 18.98 0.13 2.92
N ARG A 137 17.88 0.05 2.17
CA ARG A 137 16.87 -1.01 2.35
C ARG A 137 17.46 -2.40 2.12
N LYS A 138 18.25 -2.59 1.05
CA LYS A 138 18.91 -3.87 0.76
C LYS A 138 19.88 -4.27 1.88
N LEU A 139 20.72 -3.35 2.36
CA LEU A 139 21.68 -3.61 3.42
C LEU A 139 20.98 -3.94 4.75
N THR A 140 19.97 -3.17 5.09
CA THR A 140 19.26 -3.32 6.36
C THR A 140 18.37 -4.56 6.36
N LYS A 141 17.71 -4.89 5.23
CA LYS A 141 16.95 -6.12 5.07
C LYS A 141 17.87 -7.34 5.13
N GLY A 142 19.02 -7.29 4.45
CA GLY A 142 20.04 -8.34 4.52
C GLY A 142 20.61 -8.56 5.92
N ALA A 143 20.85 -7.49 6.67
CA ALA A 143 21.28 -7.59 8.07
C ALA A 143 20.19 -8.18 8.96
N ALA A 144 18.95 -7.73 8.82
CA ALA A 144 17.81 -8.25 9.58
C ALA A 144 17.54 -9.73 9.28
N PHE A 145 17.69 -10.15 8.02
CA PHE A 145 17.60 -11.57 7.64
C PHE A 145 18.72 -12.40 8.29
N ARG A 146 19.97 -11.93 8.23
CA ARG A 146 21.12 -12.62 8.87
C ARG A 146 21.00 -12.72 10.40
N LEU A 147 20.31 -11.79 11.01
CA LEU A 147 20.06 -11.77 12.46
C LEU A 147 18.78 -12.55 12.86
N GLY A 148 18.11 -13.20 11.91
CA GLY A 148 16.85 -13.92 12.15
C GLY A 148 15.67 -13.04 12.53
N LEU A 149 15.76 -11.73 12.25
CA LEU A 149 14.67 -10.77 12.51
C LEU A 149 13.64 -10.73 11.40
N LEU A 150 13.99 -11.25 10.23
CA LEU A 150 13.11 -11.44 9.06
C LEU A 150 13.24 -12.88 8.60
N GLU A 151 12.11 -13.56 8.43
CA GLU A 151 12.09 -14.98 8.08
C GLU A 151 12.10 -15.23 6.57
N GLU A 152 11.59 -14.30 5.74
CA GLU A 152 11.51 -14.44 4.28
C GLU A 152 11.59 -13.10 3.55
N ASP A 153 12.02 -13.16 2.28
CA ASP A 153 11.96 -12.04 1.35
C ASP A 153 10.59 -12.02 0.66
N THR A 154 9.71 -11.17 1.16
CA THR A 154 8.34 -11.04 0.65
C THR A 154 8.22 -10.13 -0.58
N ASP A 155 9.32 -9.62 -1.13
CA ASP A 155 9.33 -8.74 -2.28
C ASP A 155 9.37 -9.54 -3.59
N ILE A 156 8.26 -10.15 -3.98
CA ILE A 156 8.18 -11.14 -5.07
C ILE A 156 8.59 -10.53 -6.41
N TYR A 157 8.05 -9.35 -6.75
CA TYR A 157 8.33 -8.66 -8.02
C TYR A 157 9.19 -7.40 -7.85
N GLY A 158 9.70 -7.17 -6.65
CA GLY A 158 10.55 -6.04 -6.31
C GLY A 158 9.79 -4.73 -6.11
N HIS A 159 10.40 -3.82 -5.34
CA HIS A 159 9.83 -2.51 -5.08
C HIS A 159 9.94 -1.59 -6.29
N LEU A 160 8.92 -0.77 -6.49
CA LEU A 160 8.90 0.23 -7.54
C LEU A 160 9.64 1.50 -7.09
N SER A 161 10.39 2.13 -8.01
CA SER A 161 10.90 3.48 -7.78
C SER A 161 9.76 4.49 -7.72
N ALA A 162 10.03 5.66 -7.13
CA ALA A 162 9.04 6.73 -7.11
C ALA A 162 8.58 7.14 -8.51
N ASP A 163 9.52 7.15 -9.47
CA ASP A 163 9.21 7.47 -10.86
C ASP A 163 8.35 6.36 -11.49
N ALA A 164 8.71 5.09 -11.29
CA ALA A 164 7.91 3.99 -11.83
C ALA A 164 6.47 3.94 -11.29
N VAL A 165 6.24 4.28 -10.01
CA VAL A 165 4.86 4.42 -9.47
C VAL A 165 4.16 5.61 -10.10
N THR A 166 4.87 6.73 -10.26
CA THR A 166 4.30 7.95 -10.85
C THR A 166 3.92 7.73 -12.31
N ASP A 167 4.83 7.14 -13.10
CA ASP A 167 4.59 6.85 -14.51
C ASP A 167 3.37 5.92 -14.67
N LEU A 168 3.31 4.87 -13.85
CA LEU A 168 2.19 3.93 -13.86
C LEU A 168 0.84 4.61 -13.53
N VAL A 169 0.83 5.53 -12.54
CA VAL A 169 -0.39 6.29 -12.17
C VAL A 169 -0.76 7.27 -13.29
N SER A 170 0.21 7.91 -13.94
CA SER A 170 -0.03 8.93 -14.98
C SER A 170 -0.65 8.38 -16.26
N ASP A 171 -0.65 7.06 -16.45
CA ASP A 171 -1.32 6.42 -17.59
C ASP A 171 -2.87 6.49 -17.50
N SER A 172 -3.41 6.66 -16.28
CA SER A 172 -4.86 6.66 -16.05
C SER A 172 -5.36 7.83 -15.21
N PHE A 173 -4.47 8.61 -14.59
CA PHE A 173 -4.80 9.66 -13.63
C PHE A 173 -3.92 10.90 -13.82
N ASP A 174 -4.44 12.06 -13.47
CA ASP A 174 -3.64 13.28 -13.29
C ASP A 174 -2.92 13.19 -11.93
N VAL A 175 -1.59 13.15 -11.94
CA VAL A 175 -0.81 13.06 -10.70
C VAL A 175 -0.83 14.41 -9.98
N VAL A 176 -1.56 14.49 -8.86
CA VAL A 176 -1.72 15.72 -8.07
C VAL A 176 -0.75 15.82 -6.90
N GLU A 177 -0.19 14.68 -6.46
CA GLU A 177 0.83 14.66 -5.42
C GLU A 177 1.83 13.53 -5.63
N LYS A 178 3.12 13.83 -5.39
CA LYS A 178 4.22 12.87 -5.31
C LYS A 178 5.10 13.24 -4.15
N GLN A 179 5.25 12.34 -3.19
CA GLN A 179 6.10 12.56 -2.02
C GLN A 179 6.91 11.32 -1.67
N ALA A 180 8.19 11.51 -1.39
CA ALA A 180 9.00 10.48 -0.79
C ALA A 180 8.94 10.61 0.74
N LEU A 181 8.42 9.56 1.41
CA LEU A 181 8.29 9.53 2.85
C LEU A 181 9.46 8.77 3.49
N GLY A 182 9.99 9.33 4.57
CA GLY A 182 10.99 8.67 5.39
C GLY A 182 10.37 7.73 6.41
N SER A 183 11.10 6.68 6.78
CA SER A 183 10.71 5.81 7.88
C SER A 183 11.95 5.18 8.54
N PRO A 184 12.10 5.25 9.85
CA PRO A 184 13.18 4.61 10.58
C PRO A 184 12.87 3.14 10.92
N LEU A 185 12.01 2.48 10.13
CA LEU A 185 11.44 1.16 10.42
C LEU A 185 12.42 0.15 11.00
N MET A 186 13.66 0.19 10.57
CA MET A 186 14.66 -0.77 11.05
C MET A 186 15.31 -0.42 12.38
N LEU A 187 15.54 0.84 12.65
CA LEU A 187 16.05 1.26 13.98
C LEU A 187 14.99 1.05 15.05
N ALA A 188 13.72 1.14 14.65
CA ALA A 188 12.58 0.95 15.51
C ALA A 188 12.30 -0.51 15.88
N SER A 189 12.63 -1.46 14.99
CA SER A 189 12.43 -2.88 15.26
C SER A 189 13.49 -3.48 16.19
N ILE A 190 14.64 -2.80 16.36
CA ILE A 190 15.77 -3.29 17.15
C ILE A 190 15.68 -2.87 18.61
N SER A 191 14.97 -1.82 18.96
CA SER A 191 14.94 -1.32 20.35
C SER A 191 13.55 -0.87 20.78
N GLN A 192 13.07 -1.44 21.89
CA GLN A 192 11.83 -1.03 22.57
C GLN A 192 12.08 0.05 23.65
N SER A 193 13.23 0.73 23.62
CA SER A 193 13.64 1.69 24.65
C SER A 193 13.20 3.12 24.33
N ASP A 194 13.14 3.97 25.38
CA ASP A 194 12.88 5.42 25.25
C ASP A 194 13.91 6.13 24.35
N ALA A 195 15.12 5.58 24.21
CA ALA A 195 16.13 6.05 23.29
C ALA A 195 15.68 5.92 21.83
N SER A 196 14.94 4.86 21.48
CA SER A 196 14.40 4.68 20.13
C SER A 196 13.32 5.69 19.81
N ALA A 197 12.50 6.11 20.78
CA ALA A 197 11.49 7.15 20.60
C ALA A 197 12.15 8.52 20.32
N ARG A 198 13.26 8.84 20.99
CA ARG A 198 14.03 10.08 20.74
C ARG A 198 14.73 10.08 19.37
N LEU A 199 15.29 8.93 18.98
CA LEU A 199 15.87 8.74 17.65
C LEU A 199 14.79 8.87 16.54
N LEU A 200 13.60 8.36 16.78
CA LEU A 200 12.49 8.53 15.87
C LEU A 200 12.11 9.99 15.71
N ALA A 201 11.96 10.73 16.80
CA ALA A 201 11.63 12.16 16.78
C ALA A 201 12.71 12.98 16.03
N LEU A 202 13.99 12.63 16.19
CA LEU A 202 15.07 13.24 15.43
C LEU A 202 14.98 12.89 13.95
N TYR A 203 14.72 11.64 13.63
CA TYR A 203 14.60 11.14 12.26
C TYR A 203 13.41 11.80 11.53
N GLU A 204 12.29 11.98 12.21
CA GLU A 204 11.11 12.66 11.67
C GLU A 204 11.38 14.10 11.25
N ARG A 205 12.28 14.77 11.97
CA ARG A 205 12.72 16.13 11.61
C ARG A 205 13.65 16.17 10.40
N THR A 206 14.41 15.12 10.16
CA THR A 206 15.49 15.11 9.17
C THR A 206 15.17 14.31 7.92
N GLN A 207 14.33 13.28 8.03
CA GLN A 207 13.89 12.40 6.94
C GLN A 207 15.02 11.96 5.98
N PHE A 208 16.22 11.66 6.49
CA PHE A 208 17.41 11.37 5.69
C PHE A 208 17.27 10.17 4.76
N VAL A 209 16.46 9.19 5.11
CA VAL A 209 16.28 7.97 4.31
C VAL A 209 14.83 7.85 3.87
N LYS A 210 14.60 7.89 2.57
CA LYS A 210 13.28 7.72 1.96
C LYS A 210 13.02 6.24 1.73
N TRP A 211 11.95 5.72 2.32
CA TRP A 211 11.59 4.30 2.27
C TRP A 211 10.29 4.04 1.54
N TRP A 212 9.50 5.09 1.41
CA TRP A 212 8.17 5.02 0.85
C TRP A 212 7.99 6.07 -0.20
N THR A 213 7.27 5.70 -1.24
CA THR A 213 6.72 6.61 -2.24
C THR A 213 5.23 6.73 -1.99
N PHE A 214 4.77 7.95 -1.87
CA PHE A 214 3.37 8.31 -1.80
C PHE A 214 3.00 9.06 -3.07
N VAL A 215 1.98 8.58 -3.79
CA VAL A 215 1.48 9.18 -5.03
C VAL A 215 -0.03 9.28 -4.94
N VAL A 216 -0.56 10.44 -5.29
CA VAL A 216 -1.99 10.67 -5.43
C VAL A 216 -2.28 11.02 -6.88
N GLY A 217 -3.18 10.25 -7.49
CA GLY A 217 -3.76 10.53 -8.80
C GLY A 217 -5.20 10.95 -8.67
N GLU A 218 -5.64 11.92 -9.47
CA GLU A 218 -7.02 12.35 -9.59
C GLU A 218 -7.59 11.86 -10.92
N HIS A 219 -8.78 11.28 -10.89
CA HIS A 219 -9.45 10.82 -12.11
C HIS A 219 -9.91 12.03 -12.91
N PRO A 220 -9.51 12.17 -14.19
CA PRO A 220 -9.80 13.36 -14.97
C PRO A 220 -11.31 13.66 -15.04
N GLU A 221 -11.68 14.94 -14.87
CA GLU A 221 -13.04 15.40 -15.15
C GLU A 221 -13.32 15.28 -16.65
N GLY A 222 -14.29 14.45 -17.03
CA GLY A 222 -14.68 14.26 -18.43
C GLY A 222 -14.01 13.06 -19.13
N ALA A 223 -13.36 12.18 -18.41
CA ALA A 223 -12.98 10.88 -18.95
C ALA A 223 -14.24 10.10 -19.33
N VAL A 224 -14.39 9.76 -20.61
CA VAL A 224 -15.47 8.88 -21.07
C VAL A 224 -15.12 7.47 -20.64
N PRO A 225 -16.01 6.71 -19.99
CA PRO A 225 -15.77 5.31 -19.67
C PRO A 225 -15.36 4.53 -20.92
N ALA A 226 -14.29 3.74 -20.81
CA ALA A 226 -13.73 2.96 -21.91
C ALA A 226 -14.61 1.74 -22.24
#